data_1d4023efc8e318a3664c6a624569cfa7
#
_entry.id   1d4023efc8e318a3664c6a624569cfa7
#
_cell.length_a   1.000
_cell.length_b   1.000
_cell.length_c   1.000
_cell.angle_alpha   90.00
_cell.angle_beta   90.00
_cell.angle_gamma   90.00
#
_symmetry.space_group_name_H-M   'P 1'
#
loop_
_entity.id
_entity.type
_entity.pdbx_description
1 polymer ?
#
loop_
_entity_poly.entity_id
_entity_poly.type
_entity_poly.pdbx_seq_one_letter_code
_entity_poly.pdbx_strand_id
1 'polypeptide(L)'
;MKALSIKQPWASLIAHGIKDIENRTWRINYRGRVLIHASTSKKEGWRLNDVQRFHLRRSGSPLCSTDFDKLPFGHIIGSVDIIDCVQDHSSVWAEKGVWNWVLAIPILYQTPILAKGKLSLWDFEGLKEVKIKCPQCGSIETALENHLTAPFSTYVHTCCKCGGIITESEWNVNEDKN
;
A
#
# COMPACT_ATOMS: atom_id res chain seq x y z
N MET A 1 0.43 -1.17 12.97
CA MET A 1 0.72 -1.93 11.72
C MET A 1 2.16 -1.70 11.32
N LYS A 2 2.85 -2.70 10.74
CA LYS A 2 4.21 -2.52 10.24
C LYS A 2 4.24 -1.60 9.02
N ALA A 3 5.24 -0.73 8.93
CA ALA A 3 5.49 0.16 7.80
C ALA A 3 6.92 0.01 7.31
N LEU A 4 7.14 0.24 6.01
CA LEU A 4 8.43 0.19 5.36
C LEU A 4 8.69 1.51 4.64
N SER A 5 9.79 2.18 4.98
CA SER A 5 10.21 3.39 4.26
C SER A 5 10.96 3.03 2.98
N ILE A 6 10.42 3.47 1.85
CA ILE A 6 10.93 3.23 0.51
C ILE A 6 11.14 4.57 -0.19
N LYS A 7 12.26 4.74 -0.89
CA LYS A 7 12.53 5.95 -1.66
C LYS A 7 11.61 6.03 -2.89
N GLN A 8 11.30 7.27 -3.32
CA GLN A 8 10.69 7.48 -4.61
C GLN A 8 11.72 7.30 -5.75
N PRO A 9 11.34 6.77 -6.92
CA PRO A 9 9.98 6.42 -7.37
C PRO A 9 9.51 5.01 -6.94
N TRP A 10 10.38 4.24 -6.29
CA TRP A 10 10.13 2.82 -5.97
C TRP A 10 8.88 2.62 -5.12
N ALA A 11 8.64 3.53 -4.13
CA ALA A 11 7.44 3.47 -3.30
C ALA A 11 6.16 3.57 -4.14
N SER A 12 6.08 4.54 -5.07
CA SER A 12 4.93 4.70 -5.95
C SER A 12 4.78 3.54 -6.92
N LEU A 13 5.88 3.03 -7.50
CA LEU A 13 5.83 1.87 -8.39
C LEU A 13 5.29 0.62 -7.69
N ILE A 14 5.64 0.39 -6.43
CA ILE A 14 5.11 -0.71 -5.62
C ILE A 14 3.62 -0.49 -5.32
N ALA A 15 3.24 0.70 -4.86
CA ALA A 15 1.86 1.01 -4.51
C ALA A 15 0.91 0.89 -5.71
N HIS A 16 1.39 1.18 -6.94
CA HIS A 16 0.64 0.99 -8.18
C HIS A 16 0.72 -0.43 -8.75
N GLY A 17 1.37 -1.38 -8.07
CA GLY A 17 1.48 -2.77 -8.51
C GLY A 17 2.39 -3.00 -9.71
N ILE A 18 3.25 -2.03 -10.06
CA ILE A 18 4.17 -2.11 -11.22
C ILE A 18 5.46 -2.82 -10.81
N LYS A 19 5.96 -2.53 -9.61
CA LYS A 19 7.17 -3.12 -9.04
C LYS A 19 6.77 -4.14 -7.98
N ASP A 20 7.10 -5.40 -8.22
CA ASP A 20 6.75 -6.58 -7.42
C ASP A 20 7.87 -7.06 -6.48
N ILE A 21 9.01 -6.37 -6.49
CA ILE A 21 10.20 -6.70 -5.68
C ILE A 21 10.69 -5.46 -4.95
N GLU A 22 11.05 -5.60 -3.67
CA GLU A 22 11.84 -4.59 -2.95
C GLU A 22 13.24 -5.14 -2.66
N ASN A 23 14.28 -4.45 -3.13
CA ASN A 23 15.67 -4.88 -3.01
C ASN A 23 16.29 -4.37 -1.71
N ARG A 24 16.86 -5.28 -0.90
CA ARG A 24 17.50 -4.97 0.38
C ARG A 24 18.78 -5.77 0.58
N THR A 25 19.75 -5.17 1.24
CA THR A 25 21.02 -5.84 1.57
C THR A 25 20.88 -6.89 2.67
N TRP A 26 19.73 -6.97 3.34
CA TRP A 26 19.48 -7.88 4.46
C TRP A 26 18.20 -8.70 4.24
N ARG A 27 18.24 -9.93 4.73
CA ARG A 27 17.12 -10.86 4.68
C ARG A 27 16.03 -10.46 5.67
N ILE A 28 14.75 -10.70 5.30
CA ILE A 28 13.61 -10.53 6.19
C ILE A 28 12.87 -11.85 6.39
N ASN A 29 12.46 -12.10 7.64
CA ASN A 29 11.61 -13.24 7.99
C ASN A 29 10.12 -12.87 8.11
N TYR A 30 9.81 -11.57 8.16
CA TYR A 30 8.43 -11.10 8.23
C TYR A 30 7.69 -11.46 6.94
N ARG A 31 6.44 -11.94 7.08
CA ARG A 31 5.48 -12.13 6.01
C ARG A 31 4.18 -11.47 6.42
N GLY A 32 3.46 -10.88 5.45
CA GLY A 32 2.17 -10.23 5.66
C GLY A 32 2.18 -8.75 5.28
N ARG A 33 1.08 -8.08 5.60
CA ARG A 33 0.79 -6.69 5.22
C ARG A 33 1.75 -5.69 5.85
N VAL A 34 2.29 -4.80 5.01
CA VAL A 34 3.08 -3.64 5.44
C VAL A 34 2.57 -2.38 4.74
N LEU A 35 2.63 -1.27 5.44
CA LEU A 35 2.36 0.06 4.87
C LEU A 35 3.57 0.52 4.05
N ILE A 36 3.31 1.14 2.92
CA ILE A 36 4.33 1.75 2.06
C ILE A 36 4.47 3.22 2.45
N HIS A 37 5.56 3.55 3.14
CA HIS A 37 5.92 4.93 3.43
C HIS A 37 6.89 5.45 2.36
N ALA A 38 6.50 6.45 1.60
CA ALA A 38 7.35 7.15 0.65
C ALA A 38 8.30 8.10 1.39
N SER A 39 9.60 7.78 1.36
CA SER A 39 10.65 8.57 2.03
C SER A 39 10.66 10.02 1.54
N THR A 40 11.11 10.95 2.40
CA THR A 40 11.28 12.37 2.06
C THR A 40 12.47 12.65 1.14
N SER A 41 13.36 11.66 0.92
CA SER A 41 14.56 11.83 0.07
C SER A 41 14.19 11.98 -1.40
N LYS A 42 14.64 13.07 -2.02
CA LYS A 42 14.47 13.37 -3.45
C LYS A 42 15.70 13.06 -4.31
N LYS A 43 16.68 12.34 -3.76
CA LYS A 43 18.00 12.15 -4.41
C LYS A 43 18.00 11.20 -5.62
N GLU A 44 17.02 10.30 -5.72
CA GLU A 44 17.07 9.20 -6.72
C GLU A 44 16.60 9.63 -8.12
N GLY A 45 15.54 10.43 -8.23
CA GLY A 45 14.91 10.73 -9.52
C GLY A 45 14.34 9.47 -10.21
N TRP A 46 13.95 9.60 -11.47
CA TRP A 46 13.48 8.48 -12.32
C TRP A 46 14.66 7.69 -12.90
N ARG A 47 15.39 6.95 -12.07
CA ARG A 47 16.54 6.11 -12.48
C ARG A 47 16.10 4.72 -12.90
N LEU A 48 15.29 4.62 -13.95
CA LEU A 48 14.85 3.35 -14.52
C LEU A 48 15.74 3.00 -15.72
N ASN A 49 16.09 1.70 -15.85
CA ASN A 49 16.68 1.18 -17.08
C ASN A 49 15.59 1.04 -18.18
N ASP A 50 15.99 0.70 -19.41
CA ASP A 50 15.07 0.65 -20.55
C ASP A 50 13.99 -0.41 -20.39
N VAL A 51 14.31 -1.55 -19.81
CA VAL A 51 13.34 -2.63 -19.54
C VAL A 51 12.30 -2.18 -18.53
N GLN A 52 12.73 -1.55 -17.44
CA GLN A 52 11.85 -1.02 -16.41
C GLN A 52 10.97 0.11 -16.94
N ARG A 53 11.52 1.00 -17.80
CA ARG A 53 10.73 2.05 -18.49
C ARG A 53 9.68 1.44 -19.41
N PHE A 54 10.03 0.38 -20.13
CA PHE A 54 9.09 -0.34 -20.99
C PHE A 54 7.94 -0.94 -20.16
N HIS A 55 8.25 -1.60 -19.04
CA HIS A 55 7.24 -2.15 -18.14
C HIS A 55 6.33 -1.06 -17.56
N LEU A 56 6.90 0.07 -17.12
CA LEU A 56 6.13 1.21 -16.64
C LEU A 56 5.17 1.73 -17.74
N ARG A 57 5.65 1.96 -18.95
CA ARG A 57 4.80 2.43 -20.06
C ARG A 57 3.68 1.45 -20.39
N ARG A 58 3.99 0.15 -20.42
CA ARG A 58 3.01 -0.91 -20.71
C ARG A 58 1.94 -1.06 -19.66
N SER A 59 2.20 -0.67 -18.41
CA SER A 59 1.23 -0.73 -17.33
C SER A 59 0.05 0.24 -17.48
N GLY A 60 0.18 1.25 -18.36
CA GLY A 60 -0.84 2.30 -18.51
C GLY A 60 -1.00 3.21 -17.27
N SER A 61 -0.09 3.07 -16.31
CA SER A 61 -0.16 3.85 -15.05
C SER A 61 0.03 5.35 -15.31
N PRO A 62 -0.68 6.21 -14.56
CA PRO A 62 -0.46 7.66 -14.60
C PRO A 62 0.96 8.07 -14.21
N LEU A 63 1.72 7.19 -13.55
CA LEU A 63 3.13 7.41 -13.24
C LEU A 63 4.00 7.62 -14.48
N CYS A 64 3.57 7.15 -15.66
CA CYS A 64 4.31 7.33 -16.92
C CYS A 64 4.52 8.81 -17.28
N SER A 65 3.57 9.67 -16.92
CA SER A 65 3.57 11.12 -17.21
C SER A 65 3.73 11.97 -15.97
N THR A 66 3.97 11.37 -14.79
CA THR A 66 4.10 12.11 -13.54
C THR A 66 5.52 12.63 -13.37
N ASP A 67 5.67 13.91 -13.14
CA ASP A 67 6.94 14.52 -12.73
C ASP A 67 7.39 13.94 -11.38
N PHE A 68 8.70 13.68 -11.24
CA PHE A 68 9.25 13.11 -10.02
C PHE A 68 8.91 13.92 -8.77
N ASP A 69 8.97 15.25 -8.87
CA ASP A 69 8.70 16.16 -7.75
C ASP A 69 7.23 16.22 -7.31
N LYS A 70 6.31 15.73 -8.16
CA LYS A 70 4.88 15.61 -7.86
C LYS A 70 4.53 14.31 -7.16
N LEU A 71 5.47 13.38 -7.04
CA LEU A 71 5.25 12.15 -6.28
C LEU A 71 5.03 12.47 -4.80
N PRO A 72 4.22 11.67 -4.08
CA PRO A 72 4.02 11.86 -2.65
C PRO A 72 5.30 11.49 -1.88
N PHE A 73 5.88 12.46 -1.16
CA PHE A 73 7.02 12.27 -0.26
C PHE A 73 6.60 12.46 1.18
N GLY A 74 7.18 11.68 2.12
CA GLY A 74 6.90 11.80 3.56
C GLY A 74 5.50 11.31 3.95
N HIS A 75 4.88 10.47 3.14
CA HIS A 75 3.54 9.96 3.37
C HIS A 75 3.48 8.44 3.28
N ILE A 76 2.57 7.84 4.00
CA ILE A 76 2.10 6.48 3.73
C ILE A 76 1.13 6.60 2.54
N ILE A 77 1.45 5.89 1.46
CA ILE A 77 0.76 6.00 0.17
C ILE A 77 -0.01 4.75 -0.21
N GLY A 78 0.11 3.70 0.58
CA GLY A 78 -0.53 2.43 0.29
C GLY A 78 -0.03 1.33 1.20
N SER A 79 -0.38 0.10 0.85
CA SER A 79 0.10 -1.11 1.52
C SER A 79 0.38 -2.23 0.52
N VAL A 80 1.17 -3.22 0.94
CA VAL A 80 1.54 -4.39 0.13
C VAL A 80 1.82 -5.57 1.05
N ASP A 81 1.66 -6.78 0.57
CA ASP A 81 2.07 -7.97 1.30
C ASP A 81 3.49 -8.36 0.95
N ILE A 82 4.33 -8.61 1.96
CA ILE A 82 5.60 -9.33 1.78
C ILE A 82 5.26 -10.82 1.85
N ILE A 83 5.38 -11.51 0.71
CA ILE A 83 5.04 -12.94 0.60
C ILE A 83 6.25 -13.85 0.61
N ASP A 84 7.42 -13.34 0.16
CA ASP A 84 8.68 -14.10 0.20
C ASP A 84 9.90 -13.18 0.28
N CYS A 85 11.09 -13.79 0.47
CA CYS A 85 12.38 -13.11 0.48
C CYS A 85 13.45 -14.08 -0.05
N VAL A 86 13.89 -13.85 -1.27
CA VAL A 86 14.79 -14.73 -2.02
C VAL A 86 15.98 -13.95 -2.56
N GLN A 87 16.95 -14.62 -3.16
CA GLN A 87 17.99 -14.01 -3.98
C GLN A 87 17.77 -14.38 -5.45
N ASP A 88 18.28 -13.56 -6.35
CA ASP A 88 18.23 -13.78 -7.80
C ASP A 88 16.83 -14.08 -8.36
N HIS A 89 15.82 -13.34 -7.88
CA HIS A 89 14.46 -13.45 -8.41
C HIS A 89 14.41 -13.06 -9.89
N SER A 90 13.54 -13.69 -10.67
CA SER A 90 13.43 -13.49 -12.14
C SER A 90 12.74 -12.18 -12.56
N SER A 91 12.17 -11.42 -11.62
CA SER A 91 11.54 -10.12 -11.91
C SER A 91 12.54 -9.13 -12.50
N VAL A 92 12.08 -8.30 -13.44
CA VAL A 92 12.86 -7.17 -14.00
C VAL A 92 13.22 -6.10 -12.97
N TRP A 93 12.59 -6.15 -11.79
CA TRP A 93 12.83 -5.25 -10.65
C TRP A 93 13.84 -5.82 -9.65
N ALA A 94 14.23 -7.10 -9.81
CA ALA A 94 15.18 -7.73 -8.93
C ALA A 94 16.63 -7.28 -9.24
N GLU A 95 17.38 -6.94 -8.19
CA GLU A 95 18.81 -6.67 -8.27
C GLU A 95 19.59 -7.92 -7.83
N LYS A 96 20.66 -8.23 -8.53
CA LYS A 96 21.56 -9.34 -8.20
C LYS A 96 22.42 -9.04 -6.97
N GLY A 97 22.73 -10.08 -6.19
CA GLY A 97 23.60 -9.97 -5.03
C GLY A 97 22.97 -9.34 -3.79
N VAL A 98 21.66 -9.11 -3.82
CA VAL A 98 20.88 -8.60 -2.68
C VAL A 98 19.66 -9.47 -2.43
N TRP A 99 18.97 -9.23 -1.30
CA TRP A 99 17.71 -9.90 -1.00
C TRP A 99 16.55 -9.20 -1.74
N ASN A 100 15.80 -9.99 -2.47
CA ASN A 100 14.62 -9.57 -3.20
C ASN A 100 13.39 -9.95 -2.36
N TRP A 101 12.77 -8.98 -1.72
CA TRP A 101 11.51 -9.19 -1.00
C TRP A 101 10.39 -9.22 -2.00
N VAL A 102 9.71 -10.35 -2.09
CA VAL A 102 8.63 -10.57 -3.06
C VAL A 102 7.35 -9.96 -2.52
N LEU A 103 6.73 -9.11 -3.33
CA LEU A 103 5.58 -8.29 -2.96
C LEU A 103 4.33 -8.73 -3.73
N ALA A 104 3.18 -8.71 -3.07
CA ALA A 104 1.89 -9.03 -3.67
C ALA A 104 0.76 -8.17 -3.09
N ILE A 105 -0.37 -8.16 -3.79
CA ILE A 105 -1.62 -7.51 -3.37
C ILE A 105 -1.38 -6.05 -2.95
N PRO A 106 -0.83 -5.20 -3.86
CA PRO A 106 -0.64 -3.78 -3.59
C PRO A 106 -1.99 -3.07 -3.49
N ILE A 107 -2.09 -2.14 -2.55
CA ILE A 107 -3.25 -1.25 -2.37
C ILE A 107 -2.72 0.18 -2.36
N LEU A 108 -3.12 0.98 -3.34
CA LEU A 108 -2.85 2.42 -3.39
C LEU A 108 -3.93 3.15 -2.59
N TYR A 109 -3.52 4.03 -1.69
CA TYR A 109 -4.47 4.86 -0.93
C TYR A 109 -4.88 6.09 -1.74
N GLN A 110 -6.18 6.39 -1.75
CA GLN A 110 -6.71 7.61 -2.39
C GLN A 110 -6.18 8.87 -1.71
N THR A 111 -6.07 8.84 -0.38
CA THR A 111 -5.53 9.94 0.41
C THR A 111 -4.26 9.49 1.11
N PRO A 112 -3.09 10.02 0.72
CA PRO A 112 -1.83 9.77 1.41
C PRO A 112 -1.86 10.27 2.86
N ILE A 113 -1.29 9.50 3.79
CA ILE A 113 -1.26 9.83 5.23
C ILE A 113 0.11 10.39 5.57
N LEU A 114 0.16 11.63 6.05
CA LEU A 114 1.42 12.25 6.48
C LEU A 114 2.05 11.44 7.62
N ALA A 115 3.31 11.05 7.47
CA ALA A 115 4.01 10.25 8.45
C ALA A 115 5.52 10.52 8.44
N LYS A 116 6.14 10.51 9.62
CA LYS A 116 7.60 10.56 9.75
C LYS A 116 8.16 9.14 9.59
N GLY A 117 8.89 8.89 8.51
CA GLY A 117 9.51 7.59 8.26
C GLY A 117 10.59 7.23 9.26
N LYS A 118 10.76 5.93 9.49
CA LYS A 118 11.85 5.35 10.29
C LYS A 118 12.62 4.34 9.44
N LEU A 119 13.78 3.91 9.91
CA LEU A 119 14.60 2.89 9.25
C LEU A 119 14.00 1.49 9.43
N SER A 120 14.28 0.60 8.48
CA SER A 120 13.85 -0.81 8.51
C SER A 120 12.32 -0.96 8.51
N LEU A 121 11.80 -2.07 9.04
CA LEU A 121 10.38 -2.21 9.39
C LEU A 121 10.11 -1.54 10.73
N TRP A 122 9.11 -0.68 10.78
CA TRP A 122 8.75 0.07 11.97
C TRP A 122 7.24 0.03 12.23
N ASP A 123 6.85 0.26 13.48
CA ASP A 123 5.43 0.31 13.84
C ASP A 123 4.85 1.70 13.60
N PHE A 124 3.79 1.75 12.79
CA PHE A 124 2.98 2.93 12.58
C PHE A 124 1.73 2.86 13.46
N GLU A 125 1.57 3.83 14.32
CA GLU A 125 0.49 3.91 15.32
C GLU A 125 -0.67 4.83 14.86
N GLY A 126 -0.50 5.51 13.73
CA GLY A 126 -1.45 6.53 13.26
C GLY A 126 -2.71 6.00 12.57
N LEU A 127 -2.81 4.69 12.29
CA LEU A 127 -4.08 4.09 11.86
C LEU A 127 -4.85 3.69 13.11
N LYS A 128 -5.77 4.54 13.56
CA LYS A 128 -6.83 4.11 14.47
C LYS A 128 -7.68 3.09 13.72
N GLU A 129 -7.93 1.95 14.32
CA GLU A 129 -8.97 1.03 13.81
C GLU A 129 -10.29 1.79 13.81
N VAL A 130 -10.78 2.10 12.62
CA VAL A 130 -12.14 2.66 12.48
C VAL A 130 -13.10 1.50 12.69
N LYS A 131 -13.73 1.44 13.86
CA LYS A 131 -14.79 0.47 14.12
C LYS A 131 -16.06 0.98 13.45
N ILE A 132 -16.46 0.30 12.39
CA ILE A 132 -17.70 0.62 11.68
C ILE A 132 -18.86 0.17 12.55
N LYS A 133 -19.77 1.09 12.87
CA LYS A 133 -20.96 0.81 13.66
C LYS A 133 -22.15 0.59 12.74
N CYS A 134 -22.81 -0.53 12.85
CA CYS A 134 -24.03 -0.81 12.08
C CYS A 134 -25.11 0.21 12.41
N PRO A 135 -25.66 0.93 11.42
CA PRO A 135 -26.71 1.93 11.65
C PRO A 135 -28.04 1.29 12.12
N GLN A 136 -28.29 0.01 11.82
CA GLN A 136 -29.52 -0.69 12.15
C GLN A 136 -29.53 -1.22 13.61
N CYS A 137 -28.44 -1.83 14.07
CA CYS A 137 -28.42 -2.50 15.38
C CYS A 137 -27.31 -2.03 16.32
N GLY A 138 -26.45 -1.10 15.90
CA GLY A 138 -25.37 -0.54 16.69
C GLY A 138 -24.18 -1.47 16.91
N SER A 139 -24.16 -2.69 16.35
CA SER A 139 -23.04 -3.62 16.45
C SER A 139 -21.80 -3.08 15.74
N ILE A 140 -20.63 -3.35 16.29
CA ILE A 140 -19.31 -3.06 15.69
C ILE A 140 -18.67 -4.31 15.05
N GLU A 141 -19.35 -5.45 15.12
CA GLU A 141 -18.89 -6.69 14.49
C GLU A 141 -19.34 -6.71 13.02
N THR A 142 -18.42 -6.44 12.11
CA THR A 142 -18.66 -6.38 10.68
C THR A 142 -17.67 -7.23 9.92
N ALA A 143 -18.14 -7.89 8.84
CA ALA A 143 -17.31 -8.55 7.84
C ALA A 143 -17.18 -7.64 6.61
N LEU A 144 -15.97 -7.52 6.08
CA LEU A 144 -15.70 -6.77 4.85
C LEU A 144 -16.00 -7.66 3.64
N GLU A 145 -16.88 -7.22 2.78
CA GLU A 145 -17.14 -7.86 1.49
C GLU A 145 -16.74 -6.89 0.36
N ASN A 146 -16.03 -7.43 -0.63
CA ASN A 146 -15.60 -6.68 -1.79
C ASN A 146 -16.57 -6.97 -2.93
N HIS A 147 -17.43 -6.01 -3.28
CA HIS A 147 -18.31 -6.09 -4.43
C HIS A 147 -17.67 -5.39 -5.64
N LEU A 148 -17.27 -6.18 -6.63
CA LEU A 148 -16.88 -5.69 -7.95
C LEU A 148 -18.14 -5.33 -8.72
N THR A 149 -18.64 -4.10 -8.56
CA THR A 149 -19.61 -3.51 -9.47
C THR A 149 -18.86 -2.64 -10.48
N ALA A 150 -18.79 -3.07 -11.74
CA ALA A 150 -18.18 -2.25 -12.79
C ALA A 150 -18.91 -0.89 -12.89
N PRO A 151 -18.17 0.24 -13.04
CA PRO A 151 -16.73 0.36 -13.24
C PRO A 151 -15.91 0.61 -11.96
N PHE A 152 -16.49 0.59 -10.76
CA PHE A 152 -15.82 0.93 -9.51
C PHE A 152 -15.93 -0.21 -8.50
N SER A 153 -14.83 -0.47 -7.78
CA SER A 153 -14.84 -1.35 -6.60
C SER A 153 -15.48 -0.61 -5.44
N THR A 154 -16.61 -1.07 -4.94
CA THR A 154 -17.24 -0.59 -3.72
C THR A 154 -16.98 -1.58 -2.60
N TYR A 155 -16.54 -1.07 -1.45
CA TYR A 155 -16.43 -1.88 -0.24
C TYR A 155 -17.73 -1.76 0.55
N VAL A 156 -18.31 -2.89 0.90
CA VAL A 156 -19.47 -2.95 1.80
C VAL A 156 -19.11 -3.80 3.00
N HIS A 157 -19.63 -3.44 4.16
CA HIS A 157 -19.51 -4.22 5.37
C HIS A 157 -20.85 -4.88 5.67
N THR A 158 -20.82 -6.18 5.95
CA THR A 158 -22.00 -6.90 6.43
C THR A 158 -21.93 -6.98 7.95
N CYS A 159 -22.98 -6.52 8.61
CA CYS A 159 -23.09 -6.65 10.06
C CYS A 159 -23.25 -8.11 10.46
N CYS A 160 -22.32 -8.66 11.25
CA CYS A 160 -22.37 -10.06 11.70
C CYS A 160 -23.56 -10.36 12.62
N LYS A 161 -24.15 -9.32 13.25
CA LYS A 161 -25.26 -9.47 14.19
C LYS A 161 -26.63 -9.47 13.53
N CYS A 162 -26.90 -8.58 12.58
CA CYS A 162 -28.22 -8.42 11.97
C CYS A 162 -28.26 -8.70 10.46
N GLY A 163 -27.09 -8.97 9.83
CA GLY A 163 -26.97 -9.18 8.39
C GLY A 163 -27.15 -7.92 7.53
N GLY A 164 -27.32 -6.75 8.16
CA GLY A 164 -27.48 -5.48 7.45
C GLY A 164 -26.23 -5.12 6.65
N ILE A 165 -26.40 -4.64 5.42
CA ILE A 165 -25.33 -4.15 4.56
C ILE A 165 -25.08 -2.68 4.92
N ILE A 166 -23.82 -2.31 5.09
CA ILE A 166 -23.36 -0.96 5.43
C ILE A 166 -22.50 -0.46 4.26
N THR A 167 -22.98 0.52 3.53
CA THR A 167 -22.26 1.14 2.41
C THR A 167 -21.29 2.21 2.89
N GLU A 168 -20.31 2.60 2.06
CA GLU A 168 -19.32 3.63 2.42
C GLU A 168 -19.94 4.96 2.88
N SER A 169 -21.10 5.34 2.34
CA SER A 169 -21.82 6.55 2.73
C SER A 169 -22.46 6.46 4.13
N GLU A 170 -22.61 5.27 4.68
CA GLU A 170 -23.24 5.01 5.97
C GLU A 170 -22.23 4.72 7.08
N TRP A 171 -20.93 4.80 6.79
CA TRP A 171 -19.89 4.60 7.79
C TRP A 171 -19.92 5.70 8.84
N ASN A 172 -20.53 5.42 9.97
CA ASN A 172 -20.42 6.27 11.15
C ASN A 172 -19.05 6.06 11.79
N VAL A 173 -18.12 6.93 11.46
CA VAL A 173 -16.83 7.02 12.14
C VAL A 173 -17.12 7.56 13.54
N ASN A 174 -17.07 6.71 14.56
CA ASN A 174 -17.06 7.19 15.93
C ASN A 174 -15.70 7.88 16.15
N GLU A 175 -15.67 9.21 15.99
CA GLU A 175 -14.63 10.03 16.59
C GLU A 175 -14.87 9.98 18.11
N ASP A 176 -14.11 9.14 18.81
CA ASP A 176 -13.97 9.31 20.25
C ASP A 176 -13.37 10.69 20.48
N LYS A 177 -14.25 11.65 20.76
CA LYS A 177 -13.86 12.95 21.30
C LYS A 177 -13.35 12.69 22.71
N ASN A 178 -12.05 12.65 22.88
CA ASN A 178 -11.33 12.91 24.13
C ASN A 178 -10.63 14.25 24.03
#